data_8cbac7e53f4a77b21fa253be428fd667
#
_entry.id   8cbac7e53f4a77b21fa253be428fd667
#
_cell.length_a   1.000
_cell.length_b   1.000
_cell.length_c   1.000
_cell.angle_alpha   90.00
_cell.angle_beta   90.00
_cell.angle_gamma   90.00
#
_symmetry.space_group_name_H-M   'P 1'
#
loop_
_entity.id
_entity.type
_entity.pdbx_description
1 polymer ?
#
loop_
_entity_poly.entity_id
_entity_poly.type
_entity_poly.pdbx_seq_one_letter_code
_entity_poly.pdbx_strand_id
1 'polypeptide(L)'
;MSKKTPLLDEVLKYKKEENLIFSMPGNKCGKGFLKDDIGKEFVDTMGYLDITEVEPLDNLHAPEGIILEAQKLLAKTYGVKKAYFMVNGSTGGNLCSIFAAFNEGDEVLVERNCHKSIYNGLILRKLKVKYIEPLIDEKLGIFLPPDKKNIYDAIEQCENLKGIILTYPSYFGITYDIEEVLRDLKIRGLKIVVDSAHGAHFIANDNLPKAIYSIPDYVVLEFYLNTFMTTSPSYLIMSSLDYARFYLDEYGNDEYEKLINKAEKYKNIINLLNKVHIISKEDLSENYDIDKSRYIVTLSKEYSGHKLLEYLRTQGIQCEMSFA
;
A
#
# COMPACT_ATOMS: atom_id res chain seq x y z
N MET A 1 -6.76 -39.40 11.49
CA MET A 1 -7.80 -39.22 10.48
C MET A 1 -7.36 -38.13 9.50
N SER A 2 -7.48 -38.38 8.19
CA SER A 2 -7.19 -37.35 7.18
C SER A 2 -8.21 -36.20 7.34
N LYS A 3 -7.73 -34.94 7.42
CA LYS A 3 -8.59 -33.75 7.46
C LYS A 3 -9.36 -33.67 6.14
N LYS A 4 -10.69 -33.51 6.18
CA LYS A 4 -11.52 -33.40 4.97
C LYS A 4 -11.36 -32.05 4.28
N THR A 5 -11.08 -30.99 5.06
CA THR A 5 -10.92 -29.60 4.58
C THR A 5 -9.66 -28.97 5.19
N PRO A 6 -8.46 -29.44 4.80
CA PRO A 6 -7.22 -29.10 5.52
C PRO A 6 -6.93 -27.59 5.58
N LEU A 7 -7.21 -26.85 4.51
CA LEU A 7 -7.04 -25.41 4.50
C LEU A 7 -8.05 -24.70 5.40
N LEU A 8 -9.35 -25.01 5.25
CA LEU A 8 -10.40 -24.38 6.03
C LEU A 8 -10.25 -24.73 7.52
N ASP A 9 -9.95 -25.99 7.84
CA ASP A 9 -9.73 -26.43 9.23
C ASP A 9 -8.59 -25.62 9.90
N GLU A 10 -7.50 -25.34 9.17
CA GLU A 10 -6.38 -24.59 9.72
C GLU A 10 -6.70 -23.08 9.87
N VAL A 11 -7.42 -22.49 8.91
CA VAL A 11 -7.90 -21.10 9.01
C VAL A 11 -8.85 -20.93 10.20
N LEU A 12 -9.78 -21.87 10.40
CA LEU A 12 -10.70 -21.83 11.54
C LEU A 12 -9.98 -22.04 12.88
N LYS A 13 -8.93 -22.85 12.91
CA LYS A 13 -8.05 -23.00 14.07
C LYS A 13 -7.33 -21.69 14.37
N TYR A 14 -6.68 -21.09 13.36
CA TYR A 14 -5.99 -19.81 13.51
C TYR A 14 -6.92 -18.69 14.03
N LYS A 15 -8.17 -18.65 13.55
CA LYS A 15 -9.18 -17.72 14.07
C LYS A 15 -9.40 -17.89 15.58
N LYS A 16 -9.39 -19.13 16.09
CA LYS A 16 -9.62 -19.43 17.52
C LYS A 16 -8.42 -19.08 18.41
N GLU A 17 -7.24 -18.89 17.84
CA GLU A 17 -6.03 -18.51 18.58
C GLU A 17 -6.05 -17.05 19.03
N GLU A 18 -6.95 -16.22 18.44
CA GLU A 18 -7.11 -14.79 18.76
C GLU A 18 -5.80 -13.97 18.75
N ASN A 19 -4.90 -14.31 17.85
CA ASN A 19 -3.60 -13.67 17.72
C ASN A 19 -3.73 -12.14 17.53
N LEU A 20 -2.80 -11.38 18.09
CA LEU A 20 -2.65 -9.95 17.82
C LEU A 20 -1.99 -9.76 16.46
N ILE A 21 -2.73 -9.24 15.48
CA ILE A 21 -2.28 -9.11 14.10
C ILE A 21 -1.66 -7.73 13.86
N PHE A 22 -0.34 -7.69 13.70
CA PHE A 22 0.43 -6.52 13.25
C PHE A 22 0.90 -6.63 11.81
N SER A 23 0.68 -7.80 11.18
CA SER A 23 0.97 -8.02 9.77
C SER A 23 -0.14 -7.49 8.86
N MET A 24 0.17 -7.47 7.57
CA MET A 24 -0.81 -7.28 6.51
C MET A 24 -1.72 -8.53 6.38
N PRO A 25 -2.95 -8.42 5.90
CA PRO A 25 -3.64 -7.18 5.47
C PRO A 25 -4.13 -6.31 6.63
N GLY A 26 -4.33 -5.03 6.34
CA GLY A 26 -4.73 -3.99 7.29
C GLY A 26 -6.14 -4.12 7.87
N ASN A 27 -7.01 -4.96 7.30
CA ASN A 27 -8.39 -5.15 7.77
C ASN A 27 -8.49 -5.81 9.17
N LYS A 28 -7.37 -6.32 9.70
CA LYS A 28 -7.26 -6.91 11.04
C LYS A 28 -8.39 -7.89 11.35
N CYS A 29 -8.57 -8.90 10.47
CA CYS A 29 -9.61 -9.93 10.57
C CYS A 29 -11.04 -9.35 10.55
N GLY A 30 -11.26 -8.29 9.79
CA GLY A 30 -12.58 -7.69 9.62
C GLY A 30 -13.05 -6.77 10.74
N LYS A 31 -12.19 -6.46 11.73
CA LYS A 31 -12.59 -5.61 12.87
C LYS A 31 -13.07 -4.22 12.45
N GLY A 32 -12.54 -3.66 11.36
CA GLY A 32 -12.97 -2.38 10.81
C GLY A 32 -14.44 -2.37 10.37
N PHE A 33 -14.92 -3.49 9.82
CA PHE A 33 -16.33 -3.63 9.41
C PHE A 33 -17.31 -3.65 10.58
N LEU A 34 -16.85 -3.98 11.79
CA LEU A 34 -17.72 -4.02 12.98
C LEU A 34 -17.98 -2.64 13.58
N LYS A 35 -17.50 -1.56 12.94
CA LYS A 35 -17.61 -0.19 13.44
C LYS A 35 -19.04 0.31 13.46
N ASP A 36 -19.81 -0.02 12.47
CA ASP A 36 -21.19 0.42 12.29
C ASP A 36 -22.11 -0.72 11.76
N ASP A 37 -23.38 -0.41 11.58
CA ASP A 37 -24.37 -1.43 11.17
C ASP A 37 -24.21 -1.81 9.69
N ILE A 38 -23.76 -0.90 8.82
CA ILE A 38 -23.49 -1.18 7.39
C ILE A 38 -22.37 -2.23 7.29
N GLY A 39 -21.26 -2.00 8.00
CA GLY A 39 -20.15 -2.94 7.99
C GLY A 39 -20.48 -4.29 8.63
N LYS A 40 -21.31 -4.34 9.68
CA LYS A 40 -21.80 -5.60 10.26
C LYS A 40 -22.66 -6.37 9.28
N GLU A 41 -23.62 -5.70 8.63
CA GLU A 41 -24.48 -6.31 7.61
C GLU A 41 -23.63 -6.84 6.43
N PHE A 42 -22.62 -6.10 6.00
CA PHE A 42 -21.67 -6.58 4.99
C PHE A 42 -21.01 -7.90 5.40
N VAL A 43 -20.53 -8.02 6.64
CA VAL A 43 -19.89 -9.25 7.15
C VAL A 43 -20.88 -10.40 7.20
N ASP A 44 -22.10 -10.15 7.64
CA ASP A 44 -23.14 -11.19 7.78
C ASP A 44 -23.65 -11.68 6.42
N THR A 45 -23.53 -10.86 5.37
CA THR A 45 -24.03 -11.17 4.02
C THR A 45 -22.94 -11.58 3.02
N MET A 46 -21.68 -11.74 3.44
CA MET A 46 -20.55 -12.04 2.53
C MET A 46 -20.82 -13.19 1.55
N GLY A 47 -21.51 -14.24 1.99
CA GLY A 47 -21.86 -15.37 1.12
C GLY A 47 -22.83 -15.04 -0.01
N TYR A 48 -23.63 -13.99 0.14
CA TYR A 48 -24.56 -13.51 -0.89
C TYR A 48 -23.91 -12.53 -1.87
N LEU A 49 -22.72 -12.04 -1.57
CA LEU A 49 -21.98 -11.09 -2.41
C LEU A 49 -21.07 -11.78 -3.42
N ASP A 50 -21.01 -13.10 -3.43
CA ASP A 50 -20.31 -13.88 -4.46
C ASP A 50 -21.19 -14.02 -5.72
N ILE A 51 -21.37 -12.90 -6.40
CA ILE A 51 -22.20 -12.72 -7.59
C ILE A 51 -21.40 -12.06 -8.69
N THR A 52 -21.94 -12.03 -9.90
CA THR A 52 -21.35 -11.36 -11.07
C THR A 52 -22.26 -10.22 -11.57
N GLU A 53 -22.09 -9.81 -12.83
CA GLU A 53 -22.89 -8.76 -13.48
C GLU A 53 -24.34 -9.24 -13.70
N VAL A 54 -25.21 -8.99 -12.73
CA VAL A 54 -26.63 -9.27 -12.79
C VAL A 54 -27.44 -8.01 -12.62
N GLU A 55 -28.59 -7.91 -13.30
CA GLU A 55 -29.52 -6.81 -13.09
C GLU A 55 -30.11 -6.86 -11.67
N PRO A 56 -30.17 -5.71 -10.94
CA PRO A 56 -29.88 -4.33 -11.39
C PRO A 56 -28.44 -3.87 -11.06
N LEU A 57 -27.51 -4.78 -10.86
CA LEU A 57 -26.11 -4.46 -10.54
C LEU A 57 -25.34 -4.13 -11.83
N ASP A 58 -24.40 -3.21 -11.72
CA ASP A 58 -23.62 -2.64 -12.82
C ASP A 58 -22.50 -3.59 -13.30
N ASN A 59 -21.76 -3.22 -14.36
CA ASN A 59 -20.63 -3.98 -14.90
C ASN A 59 -19.32 -3.20 -14.72
N LEU A 60 -18.34 -3.77 -14.03
CA LEU A 60 -17.06 -3.11 -13.77
C LEU A 60 -16.27 -2.76 -15.03
N HIS A 61 -16.42 -3.54 -16.12
CA HIS A 61 -15.71 -3.29 -17.39
C HIS A 61 -16.34 -2.13 -18.20
N ALA A 62 -17.61 -1.82 -17.96
CA ALA A 62 -18.33 -0.71 -18.58
C ALA A 62 -19.29 -0.07 -17.54
N PRO A 63 -18.76 0.56 -16.49
CA PRO A 63 -19.59 1.04 -15.39
C PRO A 63 -20.42 2.25 -15.80
N GLU A 64 -21.75 2.15 -15.67
CA GLU A 64 -22.71 3.21 -16.00
C GLU A 64 -23.62 3.56 -14.81
N GLY A 65 -23.75 2.66 -13.83
CA GLY A 65 -24.64 2.75 -12.67
C GLY A 65 -23.90 2.90 -11.33
N ILE A 66 -24.19 1.97 -10.40
CA ILE A 66 -23.72 2.01 -9.01
C ILE A 66 -22.20 1.91 -8.87
N ILE A 67 -21.54 1.13 -9.74
CA ILE A 67 -20.09 1.03 -9.74
C ILE A 67 -19.47 2.38 -10.17
N LEU A 68 -20.01 3.02 -11.20
CA LEU A 68 -19.54 4.34 -11.60
C LEU A 68 -19.75 5.38 -10.51
N GLU A 69 -20.87 5.33 -9.79
CA GLU A 69 -21.13 6.21 -8.66
C GLU A 69 -20.11 6.01 -7.53
N ALA A 70 -19.86 4.76 -7.12
CA ALA A 70 -18.86 4.43 -6.12
C ALA A 70 -17.44 4.87 -6.54
N GLN A 71 -17.05 4.69 -7.81
CA GLN A 71 -15.79 5.18 -8.35
C GLN A 71 -15.67 6.71 -8.34
N LYS A 72 -16.77 7.42 -8.58
CA LYS A 72 -16.81 8.90 -8.46
C LYS A 72 -16.63 9.36 -7.02
N LEU A 73 -17.26 8.68 -6.07
CA LEU A 73 -17.04 8.93 -4.64
C LEU A 73 -15.59 8.68 -4.26
N LEU A 74 -15.00 7.55 -4.68
CA LEU A 74 -13.60 7.24 -4.47
C LEU A 74 -12.68 8.33 -5.05
N ALA A 75 -12.94 8.79 -6.27
CA ALA A 75 -12.16 9.86 -6.89
C ALA A 75 -12.27 11.18 -6.11
N LYS A 76 -13.44 11.49 -5.56
CA LYS A 76 -13.66 12.66 -4.70
C LYS A 76 -12.86 12.56 -3.40
N THR A 77 -12.93 11.41 -2.71
CA THR A 77 -12.19 11.14 -1.46
C THR A 77 -10.68 11.37 -1.64
N TYR A 78 -10.11 10.91 -2.75
CA TYR A 78 -8.68 11.05 -3.03
C TYR A 78 -8.29 12.33 -3.77
N GLY A 79 -9.23 13.19 -4.12
CA GLY A 79 -8.97 14.45 -4.84
C GLY A 79 -8.38 14.23 -6.24
N VAL A 80 -8.75 13.15 -6.93
CA VAL A 80 -8.24 12.78 -8.26
C VAL A 80 -9.33 12.90 -9.34
N LYS A 81 -8.92 12.94 -10.61
CA LYS A 81 -9.87 13.10 -11.73
C LYS A 81 -10.77 11.88 -11.93
N LYS A 82 -10.21 10.68 -11.76
CA LYS A 82 -10.91 9.40 -11.92
C LYS A 82 -10.29 8.37 -10.98
N ALA A 83 -11.10 7.45 -10.50
CA ALA A 83 -10.68 6.27 -9.76
C ALA A 83 -11.32 5.03 -10.36
N TYR A 84 -10.65 3.90 -10.24
CA TYR A 84 -11.10 2.61 -10.75
C TYR A 84 -10.94 1.55 -9.66
N PHE A 85 -11.95 0.73 -9.45
CA PHE A 85 -11.80 -0.46 -8.61
C PHE A 85 -10.95 -1.51 -9.33
N MET A 86 -9.95 -2.02 -8.62
CA MET A 86 -9.08 -3.09 -9.10
C MET A 86 -9.32 -4.34 -8.24
N VAL A 87 -9.91 -5.37 -8.83
CA VAL A 87 -10.22 -6.62 -8.13
C VAL A 87 -9.05 -7.62 -8.09
N ASN A 88 -7.85 -7.21 -8.55
CA ASN A 88 -6.62 -8.01 -8.63
C ASN A 88 -5.49 -7.47 -7.77
N GLY A 89 -5.83 -6.66 -6.78
CA GLY A 89 -4.85 -5.96 -5.96
C GLY A 89 -4.02 -4.95 -6.75
N SER A 90 -3.07 -4.31 -6.05
CA SER A 90 -2.11 -3.37 -6.63
C SER A 90 -1.28 -3.97 -7.77
N THR A 91 -1.05 -5.28 -7.77
CA THR A 91 -0.38 -5.96 -8.90
C THR A 91 -1.10 -5.70 -10.22
N GLY A 92 -2.43 -5.87 -10.28
CA GLY A 92 -3.24 -5.55 -11.45
C GLY A 92 -3.18 -4.06 -11.80
N GLY A 93 -3.28 -3.20 -10.79
CA GLY A 93 -3.17 -1.75 -10.94
C GLY A 93 -1.83 -1.31 -11.54
N ASN A 94 -0.72 -1.86 -11.05
CA ASN A 94 0.62 -1.57 -11.56
C ASN A 94 0.77 -1.98 -13.03
N LEU A 95 0.32 -3.19 -13.38
CA LEU A 95 0.34 -3.65 -14.78
C LEU A 95 -0.51 -2.74 -15.68
N CYS A 96 -1.75 -2.46 -15.31
CA CYS A 96 -2.63 -1.56 -16.07
C CYS A 96 -2.01 -0.18 -16.25
N SER A 97 -1.46 0.41 -15.19
CA SER A 97 -0.83 1.75 -15.23
C SER A 97 0.37 1.78 -16.18
N ILE A 98 1.25 0.77 -16.14
CA ILE A 98 2.41 0.67 -17.03
C ILE A 98 1.97 0.53 -18.48
N PHE A 99 0.96 -0.33 -18.77
CA PHE A 99 0.46 -0.51 -20.13
C PHE A 99 -0.26 0.71 -20.68
N ALA A 100 -0.94 1.47 -19.81
CA ALA A 100 -1.61 2.72 -20.19
C ALA A 100 -0.63 3.89 -20.39
N ALA A 101 0.44 3.93 -19.59
CA ALA A 101 1.39 5.04 -19.62
C ALA A 101 2.41 4.95 -20.77
N PHE A 102 2.86 3.72 -21.14
CA PHE A 102 4.03 3.50 -21.98
C PHE A 102 3.75 2.58 -23.16
N ASN A 103 4.50 2.77 -24.24
CA ASN A 103 4.53 1.90 -25.41
C ASN A 103 5.73 0.94 -25.40
N GLU A 104 5.66 -0.14 -26.18
CA GLU A 104 6.80 -1.05 -26.39
C GLU A 104 8.03 -0.25 -26.88
N GLY A 105 9.18 -0.46 -26.24
CA GLY A 105 10.43 0.19 -26.57
C GLY A 105 10.65 1.56 -25.94
N ASP A 106 9.65 2.14 -25.24
CA ASP A 106 9.84 3.39 -24.49
C ASP A 106 10.93 3.23 -23.42
N GLU A 107 11.74 4.29 -23.26
CA GLU A 107 12.74 4.38 -22.18
C GLU A 107 12.06 4.93 -20.94
N VAL A 108 12.20 4.22 -19.82
CA VAL A 108 11.60 4.58 -18.52
C VAL A 108 12.63 4.52 -17.41
N LEU A 109 12.51 5.44 -16.47
CA LEU A 109 13.30 5.46 -15.25
C LEU A 109 12.49 4.82 -14.11
N VAL A 110 13.08 3.89 -13.36
CA VAL A 110 12.37 3.10 -12.36
C VAL A 110 13.15 3.04 -11.07
N GLU A 111 12.50 3.29 -9.96
CA GLU A 111 13.07 3.03 -8.64
C GLU A 111 13.36 1.54 -8.48
N ARG A 112 14.63 1.19 -8.25
CA ARG A 112 15.06 -0.21 -8.25
C ARG A 112 14.46 -1.03 -7.11
N ASN A 113 14.14 -0.41 -5.98
CA ASN A 113 13.51 -1.07 -4.84
C ASN A 113 11.98 -1.10 -4.94
N CYS A 114 11.45 -1.30 -6.15
CA CYS A 114 10.01 -1.39 -6.40
C CYS A 114 9.47 -2.82 -6.23
N HIS A 115 8.15 -2.95 -6.13
CA HIS A 115 7.50 -4.25 -6.04
C HIS A 115 7.67 -5.07 -7.33
N LYS A 116 7.73 -6.41 -7.21
CA LYS A 116 7.91 -7.35 -8.33
C LYS A 116 6.90 -7.18 -9.48
N SER A 117 5.69 -6.67 -9.21
CA SER A 117 4.69 -6.39 -10.26
C SER A 117 5.15 -5.32 -11.24
N ILE A 118 5.94 -4.34 -10.77
CA ILE A 118 6.55 -3.34 -11.66
C ILE A 118 7.50 -4.04 -12.63
N TYR A 119 8.45 -4.86 -12.14
CA TYR A 119 9.37 -5.63 -13.00
C TYR A 119 8.62 -6.47 -14.03
N ASN A 120 7.54 -7.15 -13.63
CA ASN A 120 6.71 -7.93 -14.55
C ASN A 120 6.10 -7.03 -15.64
N GLY A 121 5.59 -5.85 -15.27
CA GLY A 121 5.05 -4.87 -16.21
C GLY A 121 6.09 -4.37 -17.21
N LEU A 122 7.33 -4.07 -16.75
CA LEU A 122 8.44 -3.64 -17.60
C LEU A 122 8.79 -4.70 -18.64
N ILE A 123 8.90 -5.97 -18.22
CA ILE A 123 9.22 -7.11 -19.10
C ILE A 123 8.09 -7.34 -20.11
N LEU A 124 6.84 -7.42 -19.64
CA LEU A 124 5.68 -7.69 -20.50
C LEU A 124 5.44 -6.59 -21.54
N ARG A 125 5.70 -5.33 -21.15
CA ARG A 125 5.59 -4.16 -22.04
C ARG A 125 6.84 -3.95 -22.89
N LYS A 126 7.92 -4.72 -22.65
CA LYS A 126 9.21 -4.64 -23.33
C LYS A 126 9.82 -3.23 -23.30
N LEU A 127 9.86 -2.62 -22.13
CA LEU A 127 10.41 -1.28 -21.94
C LEU A 127 11.92 -1.29 -21.85
N LYS A 128 12.56 -0.19 -22.24
CA LYS A 128 13.98 0.08 -21.99
C LYS A 128 14.09 0.73 -20.62
N VAL A 129 14.79 0.09 -19.68
CA VAL A 129 14.77 0.49 -18.28
C VAL A 129 16.11 1.05 -17.85
N LYS A 130 16.08 2.22 -17.23
CA LYS A 130 17.14 2.76 -16.38
C LYS A 130 16.64 2.70 -14.93
N TYR A 131 17.56 2.49 -13.99
CA TYR A 131 17.22 2.38 -12.58
C TYR A 131 17.74 3.57 -11.79
N ILE A 132 16.92 4.00 -10.82
CA ILE A 132 17.37 4.84 -9.71
C ILE A 132 17.81 3.88 -8.62
N GLU A 133 19.10 3.93 -8.26
CA GLU A 133 19.63 3.07 -7.19
C GLU A 133 19.10 3.52 -5.83
N PRO A 134 18.72 2.58 -4.96
CA PRO A 134 18.22 2.90 -3.62
C PRO A 134 19.37 3.42 -2.76
N LEU A 135 19.04 4.32 -1.85
CA LEU A 135 19.93 4.71 -0.76
C LEU A 135 19.85 3.71 0.37
N ILE A 136 20.94 3.57 1.12
CA ILE A 136 20.99 2.68 2.29
C ILE A 136 21.41 3.52 3.49
N ASP A 137 20.61 3.47 4.55
CA ASP A 137 21.05 3.94 5.85
C ASP A 137 21.82 2.81 6.55
N GLU A 138 23.15 2.92 6.57
CA GLU A 138 24.03 1.88 7.14
C GLU A 138 23.85 1.75 8.65
N LYS A 139 23.46 2.82 9.35
CA LYS A 139 23.25 2.81 10.80
C LYS A 139 21.99 2.04 11.17
N LEU A 140 20.92 2.27 10.41
CA LEU A 140 19.63 1.65 10.62
C LEU A 140 19.49 0.30 9.89
N GLY A 141 20.34 0.04 8.89
CA GLY A 141 20.31 -1.18 8.07
C GLY A 141 19.07 -1.26 7.17
N ILE A 142 18.54 -0.11 6.70
CA ILE A 142 17.32 -0.05 5.89
C ILE A 142 17.57 0.62 4.55
N PHE A 143 16.76 0.25 3.55
CA PHE A 143 16.69 0.98 2.30
C PHE A 143 15.86 2.24 2.47
N LEU A 144 16.41 3.36 2.00
CA LEU A 144 15.71 4.63 1.92
C LEU A 144 15.20 4.85 0.49
N PRO A 145 14.09 5.61 0.32
CA PRO A 145 13.69 6.11 -0.99
C PRO A 145 14.79 6.97 -1.62
N PRO A 146 14.83 7.12 -2.96
CA PRO A 146 15.76 8.00 -3.62
C PRO A 146 15.49 9.46 -3.23
N ASP A 147 16.54 10.24 -3.08
CA ASP A 147 16.39 11.67 -2.90
C ASP A 147 16.25 12.43 -4.25
N LYS A 148 15.97 13.72 -4.18
CA LYS A 148 15.83 14.58 -5.36
C LYS A 148 17.07 14.52 -6.27
N LYS A 149 18.27 14.51 -5.68
CA LYS A 149 19.53 14.45 -6.43
C LYS A 149 19.67 13.14 -7.20
N ASN A 150 19.43 12.00 -6.54
CA ASN A 150 19.49 10.68 -7.21
C ASN A 150 18.53 10.60 -8.40
N ILE A 151 17.32 11.17 -8.27
CA ILE A 151 16.35 11.17 -9.36
C ILE A 151 16.87 11.97 -10.55
N TYR A 152 17.38 13.20 -10.34
CA TYR A 152 17.87 14.02 -11.43
C TYR A 152 19.17 13.47 -12.04
N ASP A 153 20.10 12.97 -11.24
CA ASP A 153 21.33 12.32 -11.74
C ASP A 153 21.00 11.11 -12.64
N ALA A 154 19.94 10.36 -12.29
CA ALA A 154 19.49 9.23 -13.10
C ALA A 154 18.75 9.68 -14.38
N ILE A 155 18.02 10.79 -14.35
CA ILE A 155 17.38 11.38 -15.54
C ILE A 155 18.43 11.82 -16.56
N GLU A 156 19.54 12.41 -16.13
CA GLU A 156 20.65 12.85 -17.00
C GLU A 156 21.32 11.70 -17.77
N GLN A 157 21.19 10.46 -17.26
CA GLN A 157 21.71 9.26 -17.92
C GLN A 157 20.77 8.67 -18.98
N CYS A 158 19.57 9.23 -19.13
CA CYS A 158 18.58 8.78 -20.10
C CYS A 158 18.68 9.56 -21.40
N GLU A 159 18.60 8.85 -22.54
CA GLU A 159 18.69 9.48 -23.86
C GLU A 159 17.34 9.96 -24.41
N ASN A 160 16.26 9.19 -24.12
CA ASN A 160 14.92 9.45 -24.66
C ASN A 160 13.83 9.07 -23.63
N LEU A 161 13.98 9.59 -22.43
CA LEU A 161 13.09 9.30 -21.31
C LEU A 161 11.63 9.66 -21.62
N LYS A 162 10.72 8.71 -21.43
CA LYS A 162 9.27 8.88 -21.61
C LYS A 162 8.52 9.03 -20.29
N GLY A 163 9.07 8.52 -19.21
CA GLY A 163 8.48 8.68 -17.90
C GLY A 163 9.20 7.95 -16.80
N ILE A 164 8.64 8.04 -15.60
CA ILE A 164 9.20 7.53 -14.36
C ILE A 164 8.19 6.67 -13.61
N ILE A 165 8.69 5.64 -12.94
CA ILE A 165 7.90 4.77 -12.05
C ILE A 165 8.56 4.81 -10.67
N LEU A 166 7.80 5.25 -9.65
CA LEU A 166 8.27 5.45 -8.29
C LEU A 166 7.38 4.69 -7.29
N THR A 167 7.91 4.45 -6.10
CA THR A 167 7.18 3.89 -4.95
C THR A 167 7.07 4.94 -3.85
N TYR A 168 5.85 5.28 -3.44
CA TYR A 168 5.60 6.28 -2.40
C TYR A 168 4.35 5.95 -1.58
N PRO A 169 4.48 5.66 -0.28
CA PRO A 169 5.73 5.50 0.49
C PRO A 169 6.50 4.24 0.10
N SER A 170 7.73 4.11 0.60
CA SER A 170 8.48 2.86 0.52
C SER A 170 7.77 1.74 1.30
N TYR A 171 8.21 0.49 1.12
CA TYR A 171 7.69 -0.66 1.88
C TYR A 171 7.72 -0.45 3.40
N PHE A 172 8.71 0.27 3.90
CA PHE A 172 8.86 0.60 5.31
C PHE A 172 7.95 1.75 5.78
N GLY A 173 7.17 2.37 4.89
CA GLY A 173 6.37 3.54 5.22
C GLY A 173 7.19 4.85 5.26
N ILE A 174 8.42 4.84 4.76
CA ILE A 174 9.25 6.04 4.67
C ILE A 174 8.85 6.82 3.43
N THR A 175 8.63 8.12 3.61
CA THR A 175 8.32 9.09 2.56
C THR A 175 9.46 10.11 2.41
N TYR A 176 9.42 10.89 1.34
CA TYR A 176 10.40 11.93 1.03
C TYR A 176 9.72 13.09 0.31
N ASP A 177 10.34 14.26 0.31
CA ASP A 177 9.78 15.42 -0.39
C ASP A 177 9.96 15.27 -1.90
N ILE A 178 8.92 14.76 -2.56
CA ILE A 178 8.91 14.44 -3.99
C ILE A 178 8.02 15.38 -4.80
N GLU A 179 7.19 16.19 -4.16
CA GLU A 179 6.16 16.97 -4.86
C GLU A 179 6.74 17.89 -5.92
N GLU A 180 7.81 18.61 -5.59
CA GLU A 180 8.49 19.52 -6.54
C GLU A 180 9.03 18.74 -7.75
N VAL A 181 9.64 17.57 -7.50
CA VAL A 181 10.15 16.69 -8.56
C VAL A 181 9.04 16.24 -9.48
N LEU A 182 7.93 15.75 -8.93
CA LEU A 182 6.79 15.30 -9.74
C LEU A 182 6.19 16.42 -10.59
N ARG A 183 6.09 17.64 -10.06
CA ARG A 183 5.61 18.81 -10.80
C ARG A 183 6.56 19.19 -11.94
N ASP A 184 7.88 19.21 -11.70
CA ASP A 184 8.88 19.46 -12.73
C ASP A 184 8.82 18.40 -13.84
N LEU A 185 8.75 17.13 -13.50
CA LEU A 185 8.64 16.04 -14.47
C LEU A 185 7.39 16.16 -15.35
N LYS A 186 6.26 16.58 -14.76
CA LYS A 186 5.05 16.87 -15.55
C LYS A 186 5.22 18.04 -16.52
N ILE A 187 5.91 19.11 -16.10
CA ILE A 187 6.22 20.26 -16.98
C ILE A 187 7.07 19.81 -18.16
N ARG A 188 8.01 18.88 -17.94
CA ARG A 188 8.82 18.25 -18.99
C ARG A 188 8.04 17.29 -19.89
N GLY A 189 6.78 17.04 -19.63
CA GLY A 189 5.91 16.13 -20.41
C GLY A 189 6.15 14.67 -20.18
N LEU A 190 6.86 14.29 -19.09
CA LEU A 190 7.12 12.91 -18.72
C LEU A 190 5.88 12.28 -18.05
N LYS A 191 5.63 11.00 -18.35
CA LYS A 191 4.60 10.21 -17.68
C LYS A 191 5.06 9.78 -16.30
N ILE A 192 4.19 9.88 -15.31
CA ILE A 192 4.49 9.56 -13.92
C ILE A 192 3.53 8.48 -13.44
N VAL A 193 4.08 7.33 -13.06
CA VAL A 193 3.38 6.23 -12.40
C VAL A 193 3.91 6.10 -10.98
N VAL A 194 3.00 6.07 -9.98
CA VAL A 194 3.39 5.89 -8.58
C VAL A 194 2.68 4.69 -8.00
N ASP A 195 3.46 3.72 -7.53
CA ASP A 195 2.98 2.65 -6.67
C ASP A 195 2.86 3.19 -5.24
N SER A 196 1.61 3.43 -4.83
CA SER A 196 1.25 3.95 -3.51
C SER A 196 0.46 2.91 -2.70
N ALA A 197 0.68 1.62 -2.96
CA ALA A 197 -0.02 0.53 -2.28
C ALA A 197 0.06 0.66 -0.75
N HIS A 198 1.17 1.15 -0.23
CA HIS A 198 1.39 1.33 1.19
C HIS A 198 0.92 2.68 1.75
N GLY A 199 0.39 3.58 0.94
CA GLY A 199 0.04 4.95 1.32
C GLY A 199 -1.46 5.26 1.32
N ALA A 200 -2.34 4.33 0.98
CA ALA A 200 -3.77 4.60 0.77
C ALA A 200 -4.47 5.37 1.91
N HIS A 201 -3.98 5.27 3.12
CA HIS A 201 -4.53 5.91 4.32
C HIS A 201 -4.01 7.33 4.58
N PHE A 202 -3.05 7.85 3.82
CA PHE A 202 -2.42 9.15 4.11
C PHE A 202 -3.39 10.33 4.06
N ILE A 203 -4.52 10.18 3.38
CA ILE A 203 -5.58 11.20 3.37
C ILE A 203 -6.42 11.22 4.65
N ALA A 204 -6.27 10.24 5.55
CA ALA A 204 -7.15 10.08 6.70
C ALA A 204 -6.89 11.11 7.81
N ASN A 205 -5.63 11.56 7.98
CA ASN A 205 -5.28 12.47 9.08
C ASN A 205 -4.02 13.26 8.74
N ASP A 206 -3.99 14.56 9.11
CA ASP A 206 -2.89 15.49 8.81
C ASP A 206 -1.57 15.16 9.54
N ASN A 207 -1.59 14.28 10.56
CA ASN A 207 -0.40 13.79 11.23
C ASN A 207 0.29 12.62 10.51
N LEU A 208 -0.30 12.13 9.42
CA LEU A 208 0.29 11.17 8.50
C LEU A 208 1.15 11.88 7.44
N PRO A 209 2.05 11.17 6.74
CA PRO A 209 2.81 11.76 5.64
C PRO A 209 1.91 12.33 4.54
N LYS A 210 2.44 13.30 3.80
CA LYS A 210 1.69 14.00 2.77
C LYS A 210 1.25 13.08 1.63
N ALA A 211 -0.03 13.13 1.30
CA ALA A 211 -0.58 12.47 0.11
C ALA A 211 -0.22 13.23 -1.17
N ILE A 212 0.19 12.51 -2.23
CA ILE A 212 0.64 13.10 -3.51
C ILE A 212 -0.24 12.71 -4.71
N TYR A 213 -1.42 12.11 -4.46
CA TYR A 213 -2.20 11.37 -5.46
C TYR A 213 -2.70 12.20 -6.64
N SER A 214 -2.85 13.50 -6.49
CA SER A 214 -3.35 14.40 -7.55
C SER A 214 -2.27 14.84 -8.55
N ILE A 215 -1.00 14.49 -8.33
CA ILE A 215 0.12 14.97 -9.17
C ILE A 215 0.50 13.95 -10.26
N PRO A 216 0.73 12.66 -9.97
CA PRO A 216 1.08 11.66 -10.98
C PRO A 216 -0.02 11.48 -12.05
N ASP A 217 0.33 10.86 -13.17
CA ASP A 217 -0.65 10.47 -14.20
C ASP A 217 -1.43 9.24 -13.74
N TYR A 218 -0.75 8.30 -13.07
CA TYR A 218 -1.33 7.08 -12.51
C TYR A 218 -0.83 6.85 -11.10
N VAL A 219 -1.74 6.57 -10.18
CA VAL A 219 -1.44 6.18 -8.79
C VAL A 219 -2.13 4.88 -8.47
N VAL A 220 -1.39 3.92 -7.96
CA VAL A 220 -1.93 2.63 -7.52
C VAL A 220 -2.01 2.62 -6.01
N LEU A 221 -3.21 2.45 -5.48
CA LEU A 221 -3.52 2.36 -4.07
C LEU A 221 -4.03 0.96 -3.76
N GLU A 222 -3.71 0.41 -2.61
CA GLU A 222 -4.20 -0.88 -2.18
C GLU A 222 -5.08 -0.75 -0.94
N PHE A 223 -6.36 -1.05 -1.11
CA PHE A 223 -7.27 -1.42 -0.04
C PHE A 223 -7.41 -2.94 -0.06
N TYR A 224 -6.62 -3.60 0.70
CA TYR A 224 -6.44 -5.03 0.88
C TYR A 224 -7.57 -5.96 0.45
N LEU A 225 -7.52 -6.46 -0.77
CA LEU A 225 -8.05 -7.76 -1.15
C LEU A 225 -7.35 -8.26 -2.43
N ASN A 226 -6.62 -9.37 -2.32
CA ASN A 226 -5.91 -9.98 -3.44
C ASN A 226 -6.81 -10.97 -4.15
N THR A 227 -7.16 -10.70 -5.40
CA THR A 227 -7.55 -11.76 -6.34
C THR A 227 -7.35 -11.34 -7.80
N PHE A 228 -7.16 -12.30 -8.70
CA PHE A 228 -6.87 -12.06 -10.12
C PHE A 228 -8.09 -11.51 -10.87
N MET A 229 -7.89 -10.62 -11.89
CA MET A 229 -8.97 -10.16 -12.76
C MET A 229 -9.57 -11.34 -13.51
N THR A 230 -10.82 -11.58 -13.22
CA THR A 230 -11.65 -12.49 -13.96
C THR A 230 -12.57 -11.69 -14.87
N THR A 231 -13.14 -12.34 -15.89
CA THR A 231 -14.24 -11.75 -16.69
C THR A 231 -15.47 -11.45 -15.82
N SER A 232 -15.53 -12.02 -14.61
CA SER A 232 -16.58 -11.81 -13.60
C SER A 232 -15.95 -11.17 -12.37
N PRO A 233 -15.92 -9.82 -12.25
CA PRO A 233 -15.34 -9.13 -11.12
C PRO A 233 -16.14 -9.42 -9.83
N SER A 234 -15.43 -9.67 -8.75
CA SER A 234 -16.02 -9.99 -7.44
C SER A 234 -16.71 -8.78 -6.82
N TYR A 235 -18.01 -8.85 -6.65
CA TYR A 235 -18.81 -7.83 -5.93
C TYR A 235 -18.45 -7.78 -4.46
N LEU A 236 -18.04 -8.89 -3.85
CA LEU A 236 -17.52 -8.91 -2.49
C LEU A 236 -16.30 -8.00 -2.35
N ILE A 237 -15.35 -8.04 -3.31
CA ILE A 237 -14.16 -7.18 -3.30
C ILE A 237 -14.57 -5.72 -3.52
N MET A 238 -15.39 -5.42 -4.53
CA MET A 238 -15.81 -4.05 -4.84
C MET A 238 -16.58 -3.42 -3.67
N SER A 239 -17.49 -4.16 -3.04
CA SER A 239 -18.24 -3.69 -1.87
C SER A 239 -17.31 -3.41 -0.68
N SER A 240 -16.29 -4.24 -0.46
CA SER A 240 -15.29 -3.99 0.59
C SER A 240 -14.43 -2.75 0.32
N LEU A 241 -14.10 -2.47 -0.95
CA LEU A 241 -13.38 -1.26 -1.35
C LEU A 241 -14.25 -0.01 -1.16
N ASP A 242 -15.53 -0.07 -1.49
CA ASP A 242 -16.45 1.04 -1.27
C ASP A 242 -16.68 1.31 0.21
N TYR A 243 -16.83 0.24 1.03
CA TYR A 243 -16.89 0.40 2.48
C TYR A 243 -15.59 0.96 3.07
N ALA A 244 -14.42 0.54 2.58
CA ALA A 244 -13.13 1.09 3.04
C ALA A 244 -13.01 2.60 2.73
N ARG A 245 -13.47 3.05 1.57
CA ARG A 245 -13.57 4.49 1.24
C ARG A 245 -14.51 5.20 2.22
N PHE A 246 -15.72 4.66 2.44
CA PHE A 246 -16.69 5.22 3.39
C PHE A 246 -16.09 5.31 4.79
N TYR A 247 -15.41 4.26 5.25
CA TYR A 247 -14.74 4.25 6.56
C TYR A 247 -13.68 5.35 6.69
N LEU A 248 -12.90 5.60 5.64
CA LEU A 248 -11.92 6.68 5.63
C LEU A 248 -12.58 8.05 5.70
N ASP A 249 -13.65 8.27 4.94
CA ASP A 249 -14.37 9.55 4.92
C ASP A 249 -15.06 9.85 6.27
N GLU A 250 -15.66 8.82 6.89
CA GLU A 250 -16.50 9.01 8.08
C GLU A 250 -15.70 8.92 9.38
N TYR A 251 -14.76 7.97 9.47
CA TYR A 251 -14.06 7.67 10.72
C TYR A 251 -12.54 7.88 10.63
N GLY A 252 -11.99 8.05 9.45
CA GLY A 252 -10.55 8.01 9.22
C GLY A 252 -9.77 8.96 10.10
N ASN A 253 -10.18 10.23 10.17
CA ASN A 253 -9.47 11.22 10.96
C ASN A 253 -9.35 10.83 12.44
N ASP A 254 -10.47 10.50 13.07
CA ASP A 254 -10.51 10.20 14.50
C ASP A 254 -9.80 8.88 14.84
N GLU A 255 -9.98 7.87 13.99
CA GLU A 255 -9.37 6.55 14.22
C GLU A 255 -7.86 6.59 14.01
N TYR A 256 -7.37 7.31 13.00
CA TYR A 256 -5.93 7.47 12.79
C TYR A 256 -5.29 8.38 13.84
N GLU A 257 -5.97 9.41 14.32
CA GLU A 257 -5.47 10.19 15.45
C GLU A 257 -5.30 9.34 16.72
N LYS A 258 -6.31 8.52 17.07
CA LYS A 258 -6.21 7.57 18.19
C LYS A 258 -5.09 6.55 17.99
N LEU A 259 -4.93 6.04 16.76
CA LEU A 259 -3.88 5.09 16.43
C LEU A 259 -2.50 5.72 16.59
N ILE A 260 -2.28 6.90 16.01
CA ILE A 260 -1.01 7.63 16.06
C ILE A 260 -0.65 7.95 17.53
N ASN A 261 -1.58 8.46 18.31
CA ASN A 261 -1.35 8.75 19.72
C ASN A 261 -0.96 7.52 20.54
N LYS A 262 -1.61 6.36 20.27
CA LYS A 262 -1.20 5.08 20.88
C LYS A 262 0.18 4.63 20.40
N ALA A 263 0.43 4.70 19.11
CA ALA A 263 1.70 4.29 18.52
C ALA A 263 2.86 5.12 19.11
N GLU A 264 2.72 6.44 19.14
CA GLU A 264 3.72 7.33 19.75
C GLU A 264 3.95 7.02 21.23
N LYS A 265 2.89 6.82 22.01
CA LYS A 265 2.99 6.46 23.42
C LYS A 265 3.81 5.20 23.64
N TYR A 266 3.49 4.13 22.90
CA TYR A 266 4.19 2.85 23.07
C TYR A 266 5.58 2.85 22.46
N LYS A 267 5.81 3.57 21.35
CA LYS A 267 7.16 3.81 20.82
C LYS A 267 8.05 4.43 21.90
N ASN A 268 7.59 5.47 22.56
CA ASN A 268 8.37 6.15 23.60
C ASN A 268 8.69 5.23 24.78
N ILE A 269 7.76 4.35 25.18
CA ILE A 269 8.01 3.35 26.24
C ILE A 269 9.03 2.30 25.77
N ILE A 270 8.90 1.78 24.55
CA ILE A 270 9.79 0.76 24.00
C ILE A 270 11.19 1.31 23.80
N ASN A 271 11.33 2.55 23.33
CA ASN A 271 12.63 3.19 23.12
C ASN A 271 13.38 3.53 24.41
N LEU A 272 12.77 3.35 25.59
CA LEU A 272 13.50 3.34 26.86
C LEU A 272 14.26 2.03 27.11
N LEU A 273 14.02 0.99 26.32
CA LEU A 273 14.70 -0.28 26.40
C LEU A 273 16.02 -0.21 25.64
N ASN A 274 17.14 -0.63 26.27
CA ASN A 274 18.49 -0.49 25.69
C ASN A 274 18.76 -1.41 24.48
N LYS A 275 17.86 -2.35 24.17
CA LYS A 275 18.11 -3.43 23.18
C LYS A 275 17.19 -3.37 21.96
N VAL A 276 16.16 -2.56 22.05
CA VAL A 276 15.13 -2.43 21.04
C VAL A 276 14.92 -0.95 20.76
N HIS A 277 14.83 -0.56 19.49
CA HIS A 277 14.52 0.80 19.10
C HIS A 277 13.50 0.80 17.96
N ILE A 278 12.44 1.59 18.09
CA ILE A 278 11.47 1.85 17.03
C ILE A 278 11.90 3.14 16.33
N ILE A 279 12.16 3.03 15.04
CA ILE A 279 12.60 4.15 14.20
C ILE A 279 11.50 5.21 14.16
N SER A 280 11.92 6.46 14.26
CA SER A 280 11.06 7.63 14.21
C SER A 280 11.60 8.66 13.22
N LYS A 281 10.88 9.76 13.01
CA LYS A 281 11.31 10.86 12.12
C LYS A 281 12.68 11.42 12.54
N GLU A 282 12.94 11.48 13.83
CA GLU A 282 14.18 12.00 14.42
C GLU A 282 15.42 11.14 14.12
N ASP A 283 15.22 9.89 13.77
CA ASP A 283 16.30 8.96 13.37
C ASP A 283 16.67 9.13 11.89
N LEU A 284 15.81 9.74 11.09
CA LEU A 284 15.97 9.96 9.66
C LEU A 284 16.52 11.37 9.36
N SER A 285 17.13 11.53 8.20
CA SER A 285 17.53 12.87 7.73
C SER A 285 16.29 13.74 7.45
N GLU A 286 16.49 15.06 7.38
CA GLU A 286 15.42 16.07 7.23
C GLU A 286 14.51 15.83 6.02
N ASN A 287 15.07 15.26 4.94
CA ASN A 287 14.36 15.02 3.68
C ASN A 287 13.35 13.86 3.74
N TYR A 288 13.38 13.04 4.78
CA TYR A 288 12.49 11.89 4.93
C TYR A 288 11.45 12.12 6.01
N ASP A 289 10.31 11.47 5.87
CA ASP A 289 9.28 11.34 6.89
C ASP A 289 8.87 9.88 7.01
N ILE A 290 8.09 9.52 8.04
CA ILE A 290 7.72 8.13 8.31
C ILE A 290 6.24 8.03 8.67
N ASP A 291 5.61 6.98 8.20
CA ASP A 291 4.24 6.60 8.56
C ASP A 291 4.16 6.19 10.04
N LYS A 292 3.60 7.07 10.86
CA LYS A 292 3.45 6.86 12.31
C LYS A 292 2.50 5.72 12.68
N SER A 293 1.73 5.21 11.75
CA SER A 293 0.86 4.05 11.95
C SER A 293 1.61 2.71 11.89
N ARG A 294 2.91 2.73 11.56
CA ARG A 294 3.78 1.56 11.42
C ARG A 294 4.96 1.62 12.37
N TYR A 295 5.47 0.45 12.73
CA TYR A 295 6.72 0.33 13.47
C TYR A 295 7.79 -0.36 12.61
N ILE A 296 8.93 0.29 12.48
CA ILE A 296 10.18 -0.33 12.05
C ILE A 296 11.00 -0.52 13.32
N VAL A 297 11.24 -1.79 13.66
CA VAL A 297 11.93 -2.16 14.90
C VAL A 297 13.35 -2.57 14.58
N THR A 298 14.32 -1.92 15.19
CA THR A 298 15.74 -2.31 15.16
C THR A 298 16.18 -2.89 16.49
N LEU A 299 17.19 -3.73 16.45
CA LEU A 299 17.73 -4.42 17.62
C LEU A 299 19.23 -4.12 17.77
N SER A 300 19.75 -4.21 18.99
CA SER A 300 21.21 -4.23 19.21
C SER A 300 21.84 -5.39 18.44
N LYS A 301 23.09 -5.23 18.00
CA LYS A 301 23.79 -6.15 17.08
C LYS A 301 23.86 -7.60 17.52
N GLU A 302 23.75 -7.87 18.84
CA GLU A 302 23.75 -9.21 19.41
C GLU A 302 22.41 -9.96 19.26
N TYR A 303 21.34 -9.30 18.79
CA TYR A 303 20.00 -9.87 18.63
C TYR A 303 19.62 -9.99 17.15
N SER A 304 18.84 -11.01 16.84
CA SER A 304 18.34 -11.29 15.49
C SER A 304 16.85 -10.95 15.37
N GLY A 305 16.49 -10.18 14.35
CA GLY A 305 15.09 -9.90 14.02
C GLY A 305 14.28 -11.17 13.73
N HIS A 306 14.88 -12.19 13.11
CA HIS A 306 14.23 -13.47 12.88
C HIS A 306 13.87 -14.20 14.19
N LYS A 307 14.78 -14.23 15.16
CA LYS A 307 14.52 -14.83 16.48
C LYS A 307 13.46 -14.07 17.25
N LEU A 308 13.45 -12.73 17.16
CA LEU A 308 12.40 -11.92 17.76
C LEU A 308 11.04 -12.23 17.12
N LEU A 309 10.98 -12.32 15.80
CA LEU A 309 9.74 -12.66 15.08
C LEU A 309 9.20 -14.03 15.49
N GLU A 310 10.05 -15.05 15.58
CA GLU A 310 9.68 -16.38 16.07
C GLU A 310 9.16 -16.34 17.51
N TYR A 311 9.86 -15.64 18.40
CA TYR A 311 9.44 -15.49 19.79
C TYR A 311 8.07 -14.80 19.90
N LEU A 312 7.86 -13.69 19.19
CA LEU A 312 6.57 -12.98 19.18
C LEU A 312 5.42 -13.88 18.73
N ARG A 313 5.64 -14.75 17.73
CA ARG A 313 4.65 -15.74 17.31
C ARG A 313 4.26 -16.69 18.44
N THR A 314 5.22 -17.14 19.28
CA THR A 314 4.91 -17.99 20.44
C THR A 314 4.08 -17.26 21.50
N GLN A 315 4.10 -15.92 21.47
CA GLN A 315 3.32 -15.06 22.37
C GLN A 315 1.98 -14.63 21.75
N GLY A 316 1.58 -15.22 20.61
CA GLY A 316 0.34 -14.85 19.90
C GLY A 316 0.42 -13.49 19.22
N ILE A 317 1.61 -13.00 18.86
CA ILE A 317 1.82 -11.73 18.15
C ILE A 317 2.33 -12.01 16.75
N GLN A 318 1.50 -11.73 15.75
CA GLN A 318 1.82 -11.90 14.34
C GLN A 318 2.32 -10.59 13.74
N CYS A 319 3.62 -10.48 13.51
CA CYS A 319 4.26 -9.35 12.80
C CYS A 319 4.40 -9.65 11.31
N GLU A 320 4.78 -8.61 10.52
CA GLU A 320 4.89 -8.72 9.07
C GLU A 320 6.08 -9.59 8.66
N MET A 321 7.28 -9.09 8.83
CA MET A 321 8.52 -9.81 8.49
C MET A 321 9.71 -9.28 9.27
N SER A 322 10.82 -9.99 9.18
CA SER A 322 12.12 -9.57 9.70
C SER A 322 13.18 -9.62 8.60
N PHE A 323 14.11 -8.71 8.68
CA PHE A 323 15.33 -8.69 7.88
C PHE A 323 16.51 -9.11 8.78
N ALA A 324 17.50 -9.78 8.20
CA ALA A 324 18.68 -10.26 8.92
C ALA A 324 19.66 -9.12 9.21
#